data_8d6f33c875d1c4ac8c06959fd67af20e
#
_entry.id   8d6f33c875d1c4ac8c06959fd67af20e
#
_cell.length_a   1.000
_cell.length_b   1.000
_cell.length_c   1.000
_cell.angle_alpha   90.00
_cell.angle_beta   90.00
_cell.angle_gamma   90.00
#
_symmetry.space_group_name_H-M   'P 1'
#
loop_
_entity.id
_entity.type
_entity.pdbx_description
1 polymer ?
#
loop_
_entity_poly.entity_id
_entity_poly.type
_entity_poly.pdbx_seq_one_letter_code
_entity_poly.pdbx_strand_id
1 'polypeptide(L)' 'MKAIRVWYAVDKDGERYFYTGAPYRDVDSEMWNCDGEAYSATSELFNGVETPNITWYDTPIEFEMKYEIAEKS' A
#
# COMPACT_ATOMS: atom_id res chain seq x y z
N MET A 1 -19.97 6.60 4.21
CA MET A 1 -18.84 5.69 4.12
C MET A 1 -18.15 5.84 2.78
N LYS A 2 -16.86 5.91 2.79
CA LYS A 2 -16.07 6.04 1.57
C LYS A 2 -15.16 4.85 1.41
N ALA A 3 -14.71 4.64 0.19
CA ALA A 3 -13.79 3.55 -0.11
C ALA A 3 -12.66 4.09 -0.97
N ILE A 4 -11.46 3.62 -0.72
CA ILE A 4 -10.31 3.92 -1.57
C ILE A 4 -9.68 2.62 -1.99
N ARG A 5 -9.04 2.66 -3.13
CA ARG A 5 -8.31 1.51 -3.63
C ARG A 5 -6.82 1.74 -3.39
N VAL A 6 -6.19 0.77 -2.76
CA VAL A 6 -4.76 0.84 -2.49
C VAL A 6 -4.13 -0.46 -2.91
N TRP A 7 -2.82 -0.43 -3.12
CA TRP A 7 -2.05 -1.61 -3.49
C TRP A 7 -0.99 -1.84 -2.43
N TYR A 8 -0.81 -3.09 -2.07
CA TYR A 8 0.20 -3.50 -1.10
C TYR A 8 1.35 -4.18 -1.85
N ALA A 9 2.57 -3.74 -1.57
CA ALA A 9 3.74 -4.33 -2.18
C ALA A 9 4.91 -4.31 -1.21
N VAL A 10 5.85 -5.21 -1.43
CA VAL A 10 7.02 -5.36 -0.55
C VAL A 10 8.26 -5.11 -1.37
N ASP A 11 9.13 -4.24 -0.88
CA ASP A 11 10.40 -3.94 -1.51
C ASP A 11 11.38 -5.08 -1.31
N LYS A 12 12.48 -5.05 -2.05
CA LYS A 12 13.45 -6.13 -1.98
C LYS A 12 14.07 -6.29 -0.60
N ASP A 13 14.17 -5.20 0.14
CA ASP A 13 14.72 -5.24 1.49
C ASP A 13 13.71 -5.66 2.55
N GLY A 14 12.47 -5.97 2.14
CA GLY A 14 11.43 -6.40 3.06
C GLY A 14 10.55 -5.29 3.59
N GLU A 15 10.79 -4.05 3.21
CA GLU A 15 9.93 -2.94 3.62
C GLU A 15 8.59 -3.03 2.93
N ARG A 16 7.53 -2.75 3.67
CA ARG A 16 6.16 -2.94 3.21
C ARG A 16 5.46 -1.60 3.09
N TYR A 17 4.75 -1.43 1.99
CA TYR A 17 4.09 -0.15 1.71
C TYR A 17 2.73 -0.37 1.08
N PHE A 18 1.85 0.60 1.32
CA PHE A 18 0.59 0.73 0.61
C PHE A 18 0.70 1.93 -0.33
N TYR A 19 0.15 1.77 -1.53
CA TYR A 19 0.25 2.78 -2.59
C TYR A 19 -1.14 3.19 -3.03
N THR A 20 -1.34 4.47 -3.30
CA THR A 20 -2.63 4.97 -3.76
C THR A 20 -2.79 4.88 -5.28
N GLY A 21 -1.71 4.58 -5.99
CA GLY A 21 -1.75 4.30 -7.42
C GLY A 21 -1.13 2.94 -7.68
N ALA A 22 -1.45 2.35 -8.82
CA ALA A 22 -0.90 1.04 -9.15
C ALA A 22 0.63 1.12 -9.20
N PRO A 23 1.35 0.38 -8.36
CA PRO A 23 2.79 0.49 -8.32
C PRO A 23 3.45 -0.31 -9.43
N TYR A 24 4.63 0.12 -9.81
CA TYR A 24 5.46 -0.61 -10.75
C TYR A 24 6.80 -0.92 -10.10
N ARG A 25 7.40 -2.02 -10.52
CA ARG A 25 8.67 -2.45 -9.97
C ARG A 25 9.81 -1.68 -10.59
N ASP A 26 10.59 -1.02 -9.75
CA ASP A 26 11.80 -0.33 -10.18
C ASP A 26 12.98 -1.21 -9.82
N VAL A 27 13.50 -1.94 -10.80
CA VAL A 27 14.57 -2.89 -10.53
C VAL A 27 15.89 -2.21 -10.21
N ASP A 28 16.08 -0.98 -10.66
CA ASP A 28 17.33 -0.25 -10.40
C ASP A 28 17.44 0.16 -8.95
N SER A 29 16.33 0.63 -8.35
CA SER A 29 16.33 1.02 -6.95
C SER A 29 15.90 -0.11 -6.05
N GLU A 30 15.41 -1.22 -6.63
CA GLU A 30 14.93 -2.40 -5.90
C GLU A 30 13.77 -2.06 -4.97
N MET A 31 12.88 -1.22 -5.46
CA MET A 31 11.70 -0.81 -4.70
C MET A 31 10.55 -0.56 -5.66
N TRP A 32 9.35 -0.49 -5.09
CA TRP A 32 8.15 -0.20 -5.86
C TRP A 32 7.92 1.31 -5.89
N ASN A 33 7.44 1.80 -7.02
CA ASN A 33 7.09 3.22 -7.19
C ASN A 33 5.71 3.33 -7.79
N CYS A 34 5.04 4.45 -7.55
CA CYS A 34 3.76 4.72 -8.17
C CYS A 34 3.61 6.21 -8.44
N ASP A 35 2.59 6.55 -9.20
CA ASP A 35 2.31 7.96 -9.50
C ASP A 35 1.53 8.65 -8.39
N GLY A 36 1.11 7.90 -7.39
CA GLY A 36 0.40 8.45 -6.25
C GLY A 36 1.31 8.55 -5.04
N GLU A 37 0.75 8.21 -3.89
CA GLU A 37 1.47 8.29 -2.63
C GLU A 37 1.79 6.91 -2.10
N ALA A 38 2.85 6.83 -1.31
CA ALA A 38 3.25 5.59 -0.65
C ALA A 38 3.20 5.81 0.85
N TYR A 39 2.61 4.84 1.55
CA TYR A 39 2.51 4.89 3.00
C TYR A 39 3.10 3.61 3.57
N SER A 40 3.92 3.77 4.60
CA SER A 40 4.47 2.59 5.27
C SER A 40 3.34 1.75 5.85
N ALA A 41 3.44 0.44 5.73
CA ALA A 41 2.45 -0.46 6.31
C ALA A 41 2.44 -0.40 7.83
N THR A 42 3.48 0.15 8.43
CA THR A 42 3.55 0.33 9.87
C THR A 42 3.01 1.68 10.33
N SER A 43 2.56 2.51 9.39
CA SER A 43 2.02 3.81 9.75
C SER A 43 0.66 3.64 10.46
N GLU A 44 0.28 4.67 11.18
CA GLU A 44 -0.98 4.65 11.91
C GLU A 44 -2.17 4.45 11.00
N LEU A 45 -2.08 4.99 9.79
CA LEU A 45 -3.17 4.92 8.82
C LEU A 45 -3.53 3.47 8.48
N PHE A 46 -2.54 2.59 8.42
CA PHE A 46 -2.76 1.21 8.03
C PHE A 46 -2.52 0.22 9.16
N ASN A 47 -2.39 0.74 10.37
CA ASN A 47 -2.19 -0.10 11.52
C ASN A 47 -3.41 -0.99 11.73
N GLY A 48 -3.19 -2.28 11.86
CA GLY A 48 -4.28 -3.23 12.03
C GLY A 48 -4.82 -3.82 10.75
N VAL A 49 -4.37 -3.33 9.60
CA VAL A 49 -4.77 -3.93 8.33
C VAL A 49 -3.99 -5.22 8.15
N GLU A 50 -4.70 -6.32 7.90
CA GLU A 50 -4.03 -7.58 7.63
C GLU A 50 -3.42 -7.56 6.25
N THR A 51 -2.14 -7.93 6.16
CA THR A 51 -1.44 -7.93 4.89
C THR A 51 -1.08 -9.36 4.50
N PRO A 52 -1.13 -9.68 3.21
CA PRO A 52 -0.74 -11.00 2.77
C PRO A 52 0.77 -11.19 2.90
N ASN A 53 1.18 -12.44 2.98
CA ASN A 53 2.59 -12.77 3.13
C ASN A 53 3.24 -12.86 1.74
N ILE A 54 3.57 -11.70 1.17
CA ILE A 54 4.19 -11.63 -0.15
C ILE A 54 5.59 -11.04 -0.02
N THR A 55 6.35 -11.15 -1.09
CA THR A 55 7.72 -10.66 -1.13
C THR A 55 7.91 -9.74 -2.33
N TRP A 56 9.12 -9.26 -2.49
CA TRP A 56 9.53 -8.44 -3.64
C TRP A 56 9.22 -9.13 -4.97
N TYR A 57 9.24 -10.44 -4.99
CA TYR A 57 9.06 -11.21 -6.22
C TYR A 57 7.61 -11.42 -6.61
N ASP A 58 6.69 -11.02 -5.73
CA ASP A 58 5.26 -11.16 -5.98
C ASP A 58 4.70 -9.86 -6.54
N THR A 59 3.58 -9.98 -7.24
CA THR A 59 2.91 -8.79 -7.75
C THR A 59 2.16 -8.08 -6.62
N PRO A 60 1.96 -6.77 -6.75
CA PRO A 60 1.19 -6.05 -5.74
C PRO A 60 -0.22 -6.58 -5.61
N ILE A 61 -0.75 -6.50 -4.40
CA ILE A 61 -2.10 -6.95 -4.10
C ILE A 61 -2.99 -5.72 -3.98
N GLU A 62 -4.09 -5.73 -4.70
CA GLU A 62 -5.03 -4.62 -4.65
C GLU A 62 -6.03 -4.82 -3.52
N PHE A 63 -6.21 -3.76 -2.73
CA PHE A 63 -7.18 -3.74 -1.64
C PHE A 63 -8.18 -2.63 -1.85
N GLU A 64 -9.40 -2.88 -1.46
CA GLU A 64 -10.37 -1.81 -1.32
C GLU A 64 -10.57 -1.57 0.16
N MET A 65 -10.25 -0.37 0.60
CA MET A 65 -10.38 -0.02 2.01
C MET A 65 -11.55 0.91 2.17
N LYS A 66 -12.44 0.55 3.09
CA LYS A 66 -13.59 1.38 3.40
C LYS A 66 -13.30 2.16 4.67
N TYR A 67 -13.69 3.41 4.67
CA TYR A 67 -13.48 4.23 5.83
C TYR A 67 -14.62 5.21 5.96
N GLU A 68 -14.81 5.68 7.18
CA GLU A 68 -15.85 6.65 7.48
C GLU A 68 -15.18 7.96 7.77
N ILE A 69 -15.66 9.00 7.10
CA ILE A 69 -15.16 10.32 7.39
C ILE A 69 -16.04 10.91 8.46
N ALA A 70 -15.43 11.21 9.60
CA ALA A 70 -16.15 11.89 10.66
C ALA A 70 -16.38 13.31 10.20
N GLU A 71 -17.63 13.61 9.93
CA GLU A 71 -17.98 14.93 9.49
C GLU A 71 -18.11 15.85 10.67
N LYS A 72 -17.41 16.93 10.58
CA LYS A 72 -17.59 17.97 11.56
C LYS A 72 -18.67 18.88 11.09
N SER A 73 -19.72 18.83 11.72
CA SER A 73 -20.79 19.73 11.35
C SER A 73 -20.76 20.95 12.23
#